data_b0a7abfc847794348983fc58d7a1f8a9
#
_entry.id   b0a7abfc847794348983fc58d7a1f8a9
#
_cell.length_a   1.000
_cell.length_b   1.000
_cell.length_c   1.000
_cell.angle_alpha   90.00
_cell.angle_beta   90.00
_cell.angle_gamma   90.00
#
_symmetry.space_group_name_H-M   'P 1'
#
loop_
_entity.id
_entity.type
_entity.pdbx_description
1 polymer ?
#
loop_
_entity_poly.entity_id
_entity_poly.type
_entity_poly.pdbx_seq_one_letter_code
_entity_poly.pdbx_strand_id
1 'polypeptide(L)'
;MKRQILLVRDRLENATPSIARELRDAGMNVRTVSAIELAEAAPADVVMLAIPAIDPIATCWALHGMGHRWVVAISASPSSQECITLLNAGADYYLDAWLPAAELVARLRVVLRFSGWLDESTAVPTMAS
;
A
#
# COMPACT_ATOMS: atom_id res chain seq x y z
N MET A 1 10.38 -9.24 -13.24
CA MET A 1 10.49 -9.26 -11.78
C MET A 1 9.16 -8.85 -11.15
N LYS A 2 8.68 -9.63 -10.21
CA LYS A 2 7.40 -9.31 -9.57
C LYS A 2 7.57 -8.18 -8.56
N ARG A 3 6.59 -7.29 -8.52
CA ARG A 3 6.57 -6.24 -7.53
C ARG A 3 6.18 -6.82 -6.18
N GLN A 4 6.87 -6.39 -5.14
CA GLN A 4 6.62 -6.85 -3.78
C GLN A 4 5.66 -5.90 -3.09
N ILE A 5 4.57 -6.45 -2.56
CA ILE A 5 3.62 -5.71 -1.75
C ILE A 5 3.74 -6.19 -0.31
N LEU A 6 3.94 -5.26 0.61
CA LEU A 6 3.85 -5.56 2.03
C LEU A 6 2.52 -5.03 2.54
N LEU A 7 1.74 -5.91 3.14
CA LEU A 7 0.49 -5.51 3.78
C LEU A 7 0.72 -5.47 5.28
N VAL A 8 0.67 -4.29 5.85
CA VAL A 8 0.87 -4.07 7.29
C VAL A 8 -0.48 -4.10 7.98
N ARG A 9 -0.66 -5.00 8.92
CA ARG A 9 -1.92 -5.16 9.64
C ARG A 9 -1.68 -5.27 11.13
N ASP A 10 -2.61 -4.70 11.88
CA ASP A 10 -2.67 -4.91 13.31
C ASP A 10 -3.47 -6.18 13.61
N ARG A 11 -3.62 -6.46 14.89
CA ARG A 11 -4.33 -7.65 15.36
C ARG A 11 -5.81 -7.69 15.02
N LEU A 12 -6.36 -6.57 14.59
CA LEU A 12 -7.80 -6.45 14.36
C LEU A 12 -8.19 -6.84 12.95
N GLU A 13 -7.59 -7.90 12.46
CA GLU A 13 -7.83 -8.35 11.08
C GLU A 13 -9.28 -8.76 10.83
N ASN A 14 -10.02 -9.08 11.88
CA ASN A 14 -11.42 -9.46 11.70
C ASN A 14 -12.30 -8.31 11.25
N ALA A 15 -11.81 -7.08 11.36
CA ALA A 15 -12.59 -5.90 10.99
C ALA A 15 -12.45 -5.54 9.51
N THR A 16 -11.61 -6.24 8.78
CA THR A 16 -11.35 -5.93 7.37
C THR A 16 -11.55 -7.15 6.49
N PRO A 17 -11.87 -6.93 5.20
CA PRO A 17 -11.95 -8.04 4.26
C PRO A 17 -10.58 -8.71 4.07
N SER A 18 -10.60 -9.88 3.48
CA SER A 18 -9.38 -10.65 3.24
C SER A 18 -8.63 -10.10 2.02
N ILE A 19 -8.03 -8.94 2.18
CA ILE A 19 -7.37 -8.22 1.10
C ILE A 19 -6.18 -9.00 0.55
N ALA A 20 -5.34 -9.55 1.43
CA ALA A 20 -4.18 -10.30 1.00
C ALA A 20 -4.56 -11.47 0.10
N ARG A 21 -5.62 -12.17 0.46
CA ARG A 21 -6.10 -13.30 -0.32
C ARG A 21 -6.56 -12.87 -1.71
N GLU A 22 -7.34 -11.80 -1.76
CA GLU A 22 -7.83 -11.29 -3.04
C GLU A 22 -6.68 -10.90 -3.96
N LEU A 23 -5.67 -10.25 -3.41
CA LEU A 23 -4.52 -9.82 -4.20
C LEU A 23 -3.68 -11.00 -4.66
N ARG A 24 -3.47 -12.00 -3.80
CA ARG A 24 -2.74 -13.20 -4.19
C ARG A 24 -3.47 -13.98 -5.26
N ASP A 25 -4.79 -14.08 -5.16
CA ASP A 25 -5.60 -14.76 -6.17
C ASP A 25 -5.50 -14.05 -7.53
N ALA A 26 -5.22 -12.77 -7.52
CA ALA A 26 -5.01 -12.00 -8.74
C ALA A 26 -3.56 -12.08 -9.25
N GLY A 27 -2.73 -12.88 -8.63
CA GLY A 27 -1.35 -13.09 -9.07
C GLY A 27 -0.34 -12.11 -8.49
N MET A 28 -0.73 -11.32 -7.50
CA MET A 28 0.18 -10.37 -6.88
C MET A 28 1.01 -11.02 -5.77
N ASN A 29 2.23 -10.55 -5.61
CA ASN A 29 3.13 -11.04 -4.59
C ASN A 29 2.95 -10.22 -3.31
N VAL A 30 2.20 -10.77 -2.36
CA VAL A 30 1.82 -10.06 -1.14
C VAL A 30 2.33 -10.80 0.08
N ARG A 31 3.02 -10.08 0.95
CA ARG A 31 3.45 -10.57 2.24
C ARG A 31 2.77 -9.74 3.32
N THR A 32 2.15 -10.40 4.29
CA THR A 32 1.50 -9.71 5.41
C THR A 32 2.47 -9.65 6.58
N VAL A 33 2.62 -8.47 7.16
CA VAL A 33 3.51 -8.26 8.30
C VAL A 33 2.80 -7.42 9.36
N SER A 34 3.25 -7.53 10.60
CA SER A 34 2.81 -6.64 11.66
C SER A 34 3.65 -5.36 11.63
N ALA A 35 3.21 -4.35 12.39
CA ALA A 35 3.97 -3.12 12.48
C ALA A 35 5.37 -3.34 13.07
N ILE A 36 5.49 -4.32 13.97
CA ILE A 36 6.78 -4.64 14.58
C ILE A 36 7.71 -5.29 13.55
N GLU A 37 7.19 -6.24 12.79
CA GLU A 37 7.97 -6.92 11.75
C GLU A 37 8.38 -5.99 10.63
N LEU A 38 7.61 -4.95 10.41
CA LEU A 38 7.86 -3.99 9.35
C LEU A 38 9.24 -3.34 9.49
N ALA A 39 9.66 -3.06 10.73
CA ALA A 39 10.94 -2.41 10.98
C ALA A 39 12.13 -3.23 10.47
N GLU A 40 11.97 -4.54 10.36
CA GLU A 40 13.02 -5.43 9.91
C GLU A 40 12.86 -5.87 8.45
N ALA A 41 11.76 -5.47 7.82
CA ALA A 41 11.50 -5.88 6.44
C ALA A 41 12.35 -5.07 5.47
N ALA A 42 12.76 -5.70 4.39
CA ALA A 42 13.42 -4.99 3.30
C ALA A 42 12.43 -4.03 2.63
N PRO A 43 12.93 -2.93 2.04
CA PRO A 43 12.04 -2.03 1.31
C PRO A 43 11.25 -2.77 0.24
N ALA A 44 9.98 -2.42 0.12
CA ALA A 44 9.08 -3.00 -0.86
C ALA A 44 8.66 -1.96 -1.89
N ASP A 45 8.18 -2.42 -3.03
CA ASP A 45 7.68 -1.50 -4.05
C ASP A 45 6.42 -0.79 -3.58
N VAL A 46 5.56 -1.50 -2.89
CA VAL A 46 4.31 -0.95 -2.36
C VAL A 46 4.12 -1.46 -0.94
N VAL A 47 3.83 -0.56 -0.03
CA VAL A 47 3.42 -0.91 1.33
C VAL A 47 1.97 -0.48 1.50
N MET A 48 1.13 -1.41 1.88
CA MET A 48 -0.27 -1.14 2.17
C MET A 48 -0.46 -1.14 3.67
N LEU A 49 -0.96 -0.04 4.20
CA LEU A 49 -1.27 0.08 5.61
C LEU A 49 -2.76 -0.13 5.82
N ALA A 50 -3.12 -1.22 6.49
CA ALA A 50 -4.53 -1.50 6.78
C ALA A 50 -4.98 -0.70 8.00
N ILE A 51 -6.08 0.01 7.86
CA ILE A 51 -6.67 0.83 8.92
C ILE A 51 -8.03 0.22 9.29
N PRO A 52 -8.29 -0.03 10.56
CA PRO A 52 -7.69 0.61 11.74
C PRO A 52 -6.28 0.14 12.05
N ALA A 53 -5.47 1.08 12.47
CA ALA A 53 -4.09 0.83 12.88
C ALA A 53 -3.77 1.70 14.08
N ILE A 54 -2.79 1.31 14.87
CA ILE A 54 -2.32 2.13 15.99
C ILE A 54 -1.50 3.26 15.38
N ASP A 55 -1.89 4.48 15.63
CA ASP A 55 -1.18 5.67 15.17
C ASP A 55 -0.85 5.62 13.66
N PRO A 56 -1.86 5.65 12.80
CA PRO A 56 -1.62 5.55 11.36
C PRO A 56 -0.83 6.73 10.79
N ILE A 57 -0.93 7.91 11.39
CA ILE A 57 -0.19 9.08 10.93
C ILE A 57 1.31 8.87 11.12
N ALA A 58 1.72 8.47 12.33
CA ALA A 58 3.12 8.22 12.60
C ALA A 58 3.65 7.07 11.76
N THR A 59 2.82 6.07 11.51
CA THR A 59 3.22 4.93 10.69
C THR A 59 3.45 5.36 9.23
N CYS A 60 2.59 6.21 8.68
CA CYS A 60 2.80 6.74 7.33
C CYS A 60 4.11 7.53 7.23
N TRP A 61 4.39 8.37 8.21
CA TRP A 61 5.65 9.10 8.26
C TRP A 61 6.85 8.15 8.28
N ALA A 62 6.78 7.12 9.12
CA ALA A 62 7.86 6.15 9.25
C ALA A 62 8.07 5.37 7.96
N LEU A 63 6.98 4.92 7.34
CA LEU A 63 7.05 4.18 6.08
C LEU A 63 7.71 5.00 4.97
N HIS A 64 7.35 6.26 4.90
CA HIS A 64 7.92 7.16 3.91
C HIS A 64 9.44 7.29 4.09
N GLY A 65 9.90 7.32 5.34
CA GLY A 65 11.33 7.43 5.65
C GLY A 65 12.11 6.14 5.50
N MET A 66 11.45 5.00 5.35
CA MET A 66 12.12 3.69 5.28
C MET A 66 12.53 3.26 3.87
N GLY A 67 12.30 4.11 2.88
CA GLY A 67 12.71 3.83 1.52
C GLY A 67 11.72 3.02 0.70
N HIS A 68 10.48 2.85 1.19
CA HIS A 68 9.44 2.23 0.38
C HIS A 68 9.00 3.21 -0.71
N ARG A 69 8.72 2.70 -1.90
CA ARG A 69 8.37 3.55 -3.02
C ARG A 69 6.99 4.16 -2.92
N TRP A 70 6.02 3.33 -2.54
CA TRP A 70 4.62 3.75 -2.51
C TRP A 70 3.98 3.29 -1.22
N VAL A 71 3.25 4.20 -0.58
CA VAL A 71 2.51 3.91 0.64
C VAL A 71 1.03 4.07 0.33
N VAL A 72 0.28 2.98 0.47
CA VAL A 72 -1.15 2.95 0.21
C VAL A 72 -1.87 2.70 1.52
N ALA A 73 -2.71 3.63 1.94
CA ALA A 73 -3.57 3.43 3.10
C ALA A 73 -4.89 2.81 2.63
N ILE A 74 -5.32 1.75 3.29
CA ILE A 74 -6.57 1.09 2.96
C ILE A 74 -7.44 1.02 4.21
N SER A 75 -8.61 1.66 4.17
CA SER A 75 -9.40 1.90 5.37
C SER A 75 -10.69 1.11 5.40
N ALA A 76 -10.99 0.52 6.55
CA ALA A 76 -12.26 -0.16 6.79
C ALA A 76 -13.41 0.82 7.07
N SER A 77 -13.08 2.07 7.37
CA SER A 77 -14.08 3.13 7.63
C SER A 77 -13.63 4.43 6.96
N PRO A 78 -13.63 4.46 5.63
CA PRO A 78 -13.07 5.59 4.91
C PRO A 78 -13.88 6.86 5.13
N SER A 79 -13.16 7.98 5.17
CA SER A 79 -13.77 9.31 5.26
C SER A 79 -12.87 10.31 4.57
N SER A 80 -13.46 11.44 4.18
CA SER A 80 -12.68 12.51 3.57
C SER A 80 -11.62 13.06 4.51
N GLN A 81 -11.97 13.20 5.79
CA GLN A 81 -11.04 13.68 6.78
C GLN A 81 -9.85 12.75 6.96
N GLU A 82 -10.10 11.46 7.07
CA GLU A 82 -9.04 10.47 7.19
C GLU A 82 -8.17 10.48 5.95
N CYS A 83 -8.78 10.56 4.79
CA CYS A 83 -8.06 10.61 3.52
C CYS A 83 -7.09 11.79 3.48
N ILE A 84 -7.56 12.98 3.81
CA ILE A 84 -6.75 14.18 3.81
C ILE A 84 -5.60 14.04 4.82
N THR A 85 -5.92 13.57 6.01
CA THR A 85 -4.93 13.43 7.08
C THR A 85 -3.81 12.47 6.67
N LEU A 86 -4.16 11.32 6.11
CA LEU A 86 -3.18 10.31 5.77
C LEU A 86 -2.37 10.67 4.52
N LEU A 87 -2.99 11.30 3.54
CA LEU A 87 -2.24 11.79 2.38
C LEU A 87 -1.22 12.85 2.81
N ASN A 88 -1.61 13.73 3.72
CA ASN A 88 -0.70 14.73 4.25
C ASN A 88 0.41 14.12 5.10
N ALA A 89 0.17 12.96 5.68
CA ALA A 89 1.17 12.26 6.49
C ALA A 89 2.13 11.41 5.67
N GLY A 90 1.97 11.36 4.35
CA GLY A 90 2.89 10.65 3.50
C GLY A 90 2.32 9.46 2.75
N ALA A 91 1.04 9.15 2.90
CA ALA A 91 0.43 8.13 2.08
C ALA A 91 0.31 8.65 0.65
N ASP A 92 0.64 7.81 -0.31
CA ASP A 92 0.56 8.18 -1.73
C ASP A 92 -0.81 7.90 -2.31
N TYR A 93 -1.56 7.03 -1.68
CA TYR A 93 -2.87 6.63 -2.16
C TYR A 93 -3.73 6.17 -1.00
N TYR A 94 -5.05 6.34 -1.12
CA TYR A 94 -5.99 6.01 -0.06
C TYR A 94 -7.15 5.23 -0.67
N LEU A 95 -7.46 4.06 -0.12
CA LEU A 95 -8.47 3.17 -0.66
C LEU A 95 -9.49 2.77 0.39
N ASP A 96 -10.69 2.50 -0.08
CA ASP A 96 -11.76 1.91 0.71
C ASP A 96 -11.57 0.38 0.73
N ALA A 97 -11.45 -0.20 1.91
CA ALA A 97 -11.24 -1.64 2.06
C ALA A 97 -12.44 -2.47 1.60
N TRP A 98 -13.59 -1.85 1.48
CA TRP A 98 -14.83 -2.54 1.10
C TRP A 98 -15.17 -2.43 -0.38
N LEU A 99 -14.25 -1.92 -1.19
CA LEU A 99 -14.43 -1.95 -2.64
C LEU A 99 -14.59 -3.40 -3.10
N PRO A 100 -15.37 -3.64 -4.16
CA PRO A 100 -15.40 -4.96 -4.78
C PRO A 100 -13.99 -5.44 -5.11
N ALA A 101 -13.74 -6.73 -4.95
CA ALA A 101 -12.40 -7.29 -5.13
C ALA A 101 -11.80 -6.91 -6.49
N ALA A 102 -12.59 -6.99 -7.55
CA ALA A 102 -12.10 -6.67 -8.88
C ALA A 102 -11.66 -5.21 -9.01
N GLU A 103 -12.40 -4.31 -8.37
CA GLU A 103 -12.05 -2.88 -8.40
C GLU A 103 -10.80 -2.62 -7.57
N LEU A 104 -10.70 -3.24 -6.39
CA LEU A 104 -9.53 -3.09 -5.52
C LEU A 104 -8.27 -3.55 -6.25
N VAL A 105 -8.34 -4.71 -6.89
CA VAL A 105 -7.23 -5.26 -7.65
C VAL A 105 -6.85 -4.33 -8.79
N ALA A 106 -7.84 -3.80 -9.51
CA ALA A 106 -7.58 -2.89 -10.62
C ALA A 106 -6.87 -1.62 -10.17
N ARG A 107 -7.28 -1.06 -9.04
CA ARG A 107 -6.65 0.16 -8.52
C ARG A 107 -5.21 -0.11 -8.08
N LEU A 108 -4.96 -1.25 -7.46
CA LEU A 108 -3.61 -1.60 -7.04
C LEU A 108 -2.71 -1.91 -8.23
N ARG A 109 -3.25 -2.46 -9.29
CA ARG A 109 -2.48 -2.64 -10.52
C ARG A 109 -2.02 -1.31 -11.10
N VAL A 110 -2.83 -0.28 -10.97
CA VAL A 110 -2.43 1.06 -11.40
C VAL A 110 -1.23 1.54 -10.59
N VAL A 111 -1.28 1.38 -9.27
CA VAL A 111 -0.17 1.76 -8.40
C VAL A 111 1.10 1.00 -8.77
N LEU A 112 0.97 -0.30 -8.98
CA LEU A 112 2.12 -1.12 -9.36
C LEU A 112 2.70 -0.73 -10.71
N ARG A 113 1.86 -0.36 -11.66
CA ARG A 113 2.34 0.11 -12.96
C ARG A 113 3.12 1.41 -12.82
N PHE A 114 2.64 2.33 -12.00
CA PHE A 114 3.37 3.57 -11.76
C PHE A 114 4.71 3.31 -11.10
N SER A 115 4.76 2.38 -10.16
CA SER A 115 6.01 1.99 -9.52
C SER A 115 7.01 1.47 -10.56
N GLY A 116 6.56 0.56 -11.42
CA GLY A 116 7.40 0.02 -12.48
C GLY A 116 7.76 1.07 -13.53
N TRP A 117 6.81 1.91 -13.86
CA TRP A 117 7.04 2.97 -14.84
C TRP A 117 8.09 3.96 -14.35
N LEU A 118 8.07 4.29 -13.08
CA LEU A 118 9.08 5.19 -12.51
C LEU A 118 10.47 4.57 -12.57
N ASP A 119 10.58 3.26 -12.33
CA ASP A 119 11.84 2.57 -12.47
C ASP A 119 12.35 2.64 -13.92
N GLU A 120 11.48 2.37 -14.86
CA GLU A 120 11.80 2.44 -16.27
C GLU A 120 12.13 3.85 -16.72
N SER A 121 11.39 4.81 -16.22
CA SER A 121 11.62 6.21 -16.54
C SER A 121 12.98 6.67 -16.06
N THR A 122 13.44 6.14 -14.94
CA THR A 122 14.78 6.43 -14.44
C THR A 122 15.86 5.86 -15.36
N ALA A 123 15.59 4.66 -15.91
CA ALA A 123 16.52 3.98 -16.79
C ALA A 123 16.48 4.54 -18.21
N VAL A 124 15.35 5.04 -18.64
CA VAL A 124 15.15 5.51 -20.01
C VAL A 124 14.51 6.90 -20.01
N PRO A 125 15.30 7.90 -19.69
CA PRO A 125 14.76 9.25 -19.52
C PRO A 125 14.17 9.88 -20.78
N THR A 126 14.45 9.34 -21.92
CA THR A 126 14.00 9.91 -23.16
C THR A 126 12.61 9.45 -23.58
N MET A 127 11.95 8.72 -22.74
CA MET A 127 10.62 8.22 -23.07
C MET A 127 9.65 9.31 -23.44
N ALA A 128 9.84 10.46 -22.92
CA ALA A 128 8.93 11.56 -23.16
C ALA A 128 8.90 12.02 -24.62
N SER A 129 9.89 11.69 -25.32
CA SER A 129 9.98 12.13 -26.72
C SER A 129 8.90 11.53 -27.59
#